data_1a369a80793e37464acd09ac8728d59b
#
_entry.id   1a369a80793e37464acd09ac8728d59b
#
_cell.length_a   1.000
_cell.length_b   1.000
_cell.length_c   1.000
_cell.angle_alpha   90.00
_cell.angle_beta   90.00
_cell.angle_gamma   90.00
#
_symmetry.space_group_name_H-M   'P 1'
#
loop_
_entity.id
_entity.type
_entity.pdbx_description
1 polymer ?
#
loop_
_entity_poly.entity_id
_entity_poly.type
_entity_poly.pdbx_seq_one_letter_code
_entity_poly.pdbx_strand_id
1 'polypeptide(L)'
;MLHSAYDPIKEANTLIKEIEDDIDMVFIFGIGGGYLINAIKKININIVVIEPSIIFFNLLIDNFKLDKILEDSKITFFIGGNDIEDIEKFISLKTTKKVKFFITRSYSNLFTDDALFYQTKVLSIIDKKTININTILRFDKLWAYNIASNVVEIATHYGVNKFFDKYKNIPAVVVSAGPSLEKNIRKLKELKDKAIIIAVDTAMKPLSSHNISPHFVITIDPQKKNSKYFRNINFKDTVLIAESSVDNEAISSFKGAIYFLDSIFPLAKYFMKPLGKRGDITMGGSVSTAAYDFAIRIGANPIIMLGLDLSFPNHQTHIKGSYHEENFFTEIGKLDSYDSRIYKVLVSGNLREEKNVYGESVFTDSRFDMYRNWYEEQCKLNSSKKFYNATEGGVIIKAMENITVDELLKKLDNIYIEIDKNSEEVNKKNEILSSIKTGLEKIDAEIMELKPYVLNAIKLCDEINSELKRHRKVDKLLEKLSESDIKILNISKINEFLGVTMQRVIKSITEGFEFEESDYDKSIVGSFKLYEAMKDSIDYNHYIISRALIKINKEL
;
A
#
# COMPACT_ATOMS: atom_id res chain seq x y z
N MET A 1 38.21 16.23 11.64
CA MET A 1 38.69 14.90 12.06
C MET A 1 37.57 13.92 11.82
N LEU A 2 37.79 12.90 10.97
CA LEU A 2 36.74 11.97 10.50
C LEU A 2 36.42 10.85 11.49
N HIS A 3 37.34 10.53 12.38
CA HIS A 3 37.25 9.45 13.38
C HIS A 3 37.92 9.89 14.66
N SER A 4 37.82 9.07 15.71
CA SER A 4 38.60 9.25 16.92
C SER A 4 40.09 9.38 16.58
N ALA A 5 40.74 10.42 17.11
CA ALA A 5 42.18 10.63 16.93
C ALA A 5 43.04 9.57 17.67
N TYR A 6 42.46 8.91 18.67
CA TYR A 6 43.17 7.99 19.55
C TYR A 6 42.95 6.54 19.14
N ASP A 7 41.74 6.11 18.86
CA ASP A 7 41.42 4.71 18.51
C ASP A 7 40.12 4.63 17.67
N PRO A 8 40.23 4.76 16.34
CA PRO A 8 39.07 4.64 15.44
C PRO A 8 38.50 3.22 15.38
N ILE A 9 39.28 2.20 15.67
CA ILE A 9 38.84 0.80 15.69
C ILE A 9 37.95 0.57 16.92
N LYS A 10 38.34 1.09 18.08
CA LYS A 10 37.54 1.00 19.31
C LYS A 10 36.21 1.75 19.16
N GLU A 11 36.21 2.93 18.52
CA GLU A 11 35.02 3.69 18.21
C GLU A 11 34.07 2.85 17.34
N ALA A 12 34.52 2.28 16.23
CA ALA A 12 33.76 1.41 15.35
C ALA A 12 33.20 0.17 16.08
N ASN A 13 34.03 -0.50 16.88
CA ASN A 13 33.62 -1.67 17.68
C ASN A 13 32.61 -1.32 18.78
N THR A 14 32.49 -0.07 19.18
CA THR A 14 31.46 0.38 20.12
C THR A 14 30.14 0.55 19.38
N LEU A 15 30.14 1.15 18.18
CA LEU A 15 28.95 1.37 17.38
C LEU A 15 28.29 0.05 16.93
N ILE A 16 29.07 -0.98 16.57
CA ILE A 16 28.49 -2.28 16.18
C ILE A 16 27.72 -2.99 17.30
N LYS A 17 27.96 -2.65 18.56
CA LYS A 17 27.17 -3.19 19.68
C LYS A 17 25.72 -2.70 19.70
N GLU A 18 25.42 -1.65 18.93
CA GLU A 18 24.07 -1.14 18.76
C GLU A 18 23.28 -1.92 17.69
N ILE A 19 23.90 -2.86 16.98
CA ILE A 19 23.24 -3.70 15.97
C ILE A 19 22.58 -4.87 16.72
N GLU A 20 21.27 -4.93 16.65
CA GLU A 20 20.47 -6.02 17.19
C GLU A 20 20.55 -7.24 16.27
N ASP A 21 20.33 -8.45 16.82
CA ASP A 21 20.48 -9.73 16.09
C ASP A 21 19.51 -9.88 14.90
N ASP A 22 18.41 -9.10 14.86
CA ASP A 22 17.39 -9.15 13.83
C ASP A 22 17.52 -8.04 12.75
N ILE A 23 18.66 -7.36 12.70
CA ILE A 23 18.97 -6.38 11.65
C ILE A 23 19.41 -7.10 10.37
N ASP A 24 18.69 -6.85 9.26
CA ASP A 24 18.98 -7.45 7.95
C ASP A 24 20.01 -6.66 7.14
N MET A 25 20.08 -5.35 7.35
CA MET A 25 20.91 -4.45 6.55
C MET A 25 21.32 -3.22 7.36
N VAL A 26 22.54 -2.77 7.14
CA VAL A 26 23.08 -1.56 7.75
C VAL A 26 23.30 -0.48 6.71
N PHE A 27 22.73 0.69 6.94
CA PHE A 27 23.03 1.89 6.18
C PHE A 27 24.07 2.73 6.92
N ILE A 28 25.09 3.19 6.21
CA ILE A 28 26.15 4.05 6.75
C ILE A 28 26.17 5.33 5.93
N PHE A 29 25.93 6.46 6.58
CA PHE A 29 26.09 7.77 5.97
C PHE A 29 27.54 8.24 6.15
N GLY A 30 28.27 8.23 5.02
CA GLY A 30 29.69 8.54 4.94
C GLY A 30 30.63 7.34 5.06
N ILE A 31 31.49 7.15 4.06
CA ILE A 31 32.47 6.06 4.03
C ILE A 31 33.58 6.23 5.10
N GLY A 32 33.98 7.48 5.35
CA GLY A 32 35.07 7.82 6.24
C GLY A 32 36.37 7.06 5.90
N GLY A 33 37.14 6.66 6.91
CA GLY A 33 38.29 5.81 6.73
C GLY A 33 38.00 4.31 6.68
N GLY A 34 36.72 3.92 6.52
CA GLY A 34 36.29 2.52 6.38
C GLY A 34 36.31 1.69 7.68
N TYR A 35 36.57 2.29 8.84
CA TYR A 35 36.70 1.54 10.11
C TYR A 35 35.36 0.91 10.54
N LEU A 36 34.25 1.63 10.43
CA LEU A 36 32.92 1.12 10.76
C LEU A 36 32.51 0.01 9.80
N ILE A 37 32.76 0.19 8.50
CA ILE A 37 32.47 -0.82 7.47
C ILE A 37 33.25 -2.10 7.79
N ASN A 38 34.56 -2.01 8.06
CA ASN A 38 35.38 -3.17 8.41
C ASN A 38 34.95 -3.86 9.72
N ALA A 39 34.39 -3.12 10.66
CA ALA A 39 33.83 -3.70 11.87
C ALA A 39 32.55 -4.49 11.59
N ILE A 40 31.61 -3.93 10.78
CA ILE A 40 30.35 -4.55 10.43
C ILE A 40 30.54 -5.78 9.53
N LYS A 41 31.51 -5.78 8.63
CA LYS A 41 31.87 -6.97 7.81
C LYS A 41 32.08 -8.24 8.62
N LYS A 42 32.50 -8.12 9.89
CA LYS A 42 32.74 -9.28 10.77
C LYS A 42 31.47 -9.99 11.22
N ILE A 43 30.33 -9.30 11.16
CA ILE A 43 29.02 -9.85 11.56
C ILE A 43 28.16 -10.28 10.37
N ASN A 44 28.73 -10.31 9.17
CA ASN A 44 28.14 -10.86 7.94
C ASN A 44 26.78 -10.27 7.55
N ILE A 45 26.59 -8.96 7.71
CA ILE A 45 25.37 -8.23 7.35
C ILE A 45 25.61 -7.46 6.05
N ASN A 46 24.55 -7.29 5.21
CA ASN A 46 24.61 -6.43 4.03
C ASN A 46 24.82 -4.97 4.41
N ILE A 47 25.73 -4.29 3.73
CA ILE A 47 26.10 -2.90 4.02
C ILE A 47 25.74 -2.02 2.83
N VAL A 48 25.08 -0.90 3.10
CA VAL A 48 24.82 0.17 2.13
C VAL A 48 25.51 1.43 2.61
N VAL A 49 26.38 1.98 1.79
CA VAL A 49 27.12 3.20 2.09
C VAL A 49 26.58 4.34 1.23
N ILE A 50 26.17 5.43 1.86
CA ILE A 50 25.75 6.67 1.20
C ILE A 50 26.83 7.70 1.44
N GLU A 51 27.53 8.10 0.38
CA GLU A 51 28.54 9.17 0.43
C GLU A 51 28.00 10.41 -0.29
N PRO A 52 27.71 11.51 0.44
CA PRO A 52 27.00 12.66 -0.13
C PRO A 52 27.85 13.45 -1.15
N SER A 53 29.17 13.36 -1.09
CA SER A 53 30.08 14.17 -1.90
C SER A 53 31.08 13.34 -2.69
N ILE A 54 30.98 13.37 -4.02
CA ILE A 54 31.95 12.72 -4.91
C ILE A 54 33.39 13.32 -4.74
N ILE A 55 33.49 14.60 -4.45
CA ILE A 55 34.77 15.28 -4.21
C ILE A 55 35.40 14.71 -2.92
N PHE A 56 34.57 14.59 -1.89
CA PHE A 56 35.03 14.05 -0.61
C PHE A 56 35.37 12.56 -0.70
N PHE A 57 34.59 11.80 -1.47
CA PHE A 57 34.88 10.41 -1.78
C PHE A 57 36.25 10.22 -2.42
N ASN A 58 36.60 11.02 -3.43
CA ASN A 58 37.90 10.96 -4.09
C ASN A 58 39.05 11.28 -3.11
N LEU A 59 38.87 12.29 -2.25
CA LEU A 59 39.85 12.61 -1.20
C LEU A 59 40.04 11.44 -0.21
N LEU A 60 38.98 10.68 0.09
CA LEU A 60 39.06 9.54 0.99
C LEU A 60 39.81 8.36 0.35
N ILE A 61 39.59 8.09 -0.94
CA ILE A 61 40.32 7.05 -1.67
C ILE A 61 41.82 7.35 -1.70
N ASP A 62 42.20 8.60 -1.96
CA ASP A 62 43.61 9.02 -2.00
C ASP A 62 44.31 8.93 -0.66
N ASN A 63 43.58 9.03 0.45
CA ASN A 63 44.17 9.11 1.79
C ASN A 63 43.99 7.84 2.64
N PHE A 64 43.08 6.92 2.27
CA PHE A 64 42.78 5.69 3.00
C PHE A 64 42.85 4.48 2.06
N LYS A 65 43.26 3.34 2.58
CA LYS A 65 43.28 2.05 1.83
C LYS A 65 41.89 1.44 1.80
N LEU A 66 41.04 1.92 0.87
CA LEU A 66 39.66 1.49 0.75
C LEU A 66 39.41 0.37 -0.28
N ASP A 67 40.48 -0.06 -1.01
CA ASP A 67 40.36 -1.02 -2.12
C ASP A 67 39.55 -2.26 -1.76
N LYS A 68 39.89 -2.91 -0.63
CA LYS A 68 39.19 -4.12 -0.13
C LYS A 68 37.71 -3.88 0.28
N ILE A 69 37.34 -2.64 0.52
CA ILE A 69 35.95 -2.25 0.83
C ILE A 69 35.20 -2.01 -0.46
N LEU A 70 35.82 -1.35 -1.43
CA LEU A 70 35.22 -1.03 -2.71
C LEU A 70 35.00 -2.26 -3.61
N GLU A 71 35.85 -3.28 -3.48
CA GLU A 71 35.75 -4.54 -4.23
C GLU A 71 34.80 -5.57 -3.59
N ASP A 72 34.25 -5.29 -2.42
CA ASP A 72 33.40 -6.25 -1.69
C ASP A 72 31.97 -6.26 -2.23
N SER A 73 31.55 -7.37 -2.81
CA SER A 73 30.24 -7.55 -3.42
C SER A 73 29.05 -7.46 -2.42
N LYS A 74 29.30 -7.55 -1.11
CA LYS A 74 28.30 -7.38 -0.04
C LYS A 74 28.05 -5.91 0.33
N ILE A 75 28.85 -4.99 -0.23
CA ILE A 75 28.75 -3.56 0.03
C ILE A 75 28.19 -2.87 -1.20
N THR A 76 27.12 -2.11 -1.03
CA THR A 76 26.52 -1.28 -2.08
C THR A 76 26.84 0.18 -1.78
N PHE A 77 27.28 0.93 -2.80
CA PHE A 77 27.63 2.34 -2.67
C PHE A 77 26.68 3.22 -3.47
N PHE A 78 26.23 4.31 -2.84
CA PHE A 78 25.54 5.44 -3.47
C PHE A 78 26.39 6.69 -3.23
N ILE A 79 26.90 7.29 -4.30
CA ILE A 79 27.92 8.36 -4.22
C ILE A 79 27.43 9.58 -5.01
N GLY A 80 27.48 10.78 -4.42
CA GLY A 80 27.23 12.04 -5.12
C GLY A 80 25.89 12.74 -4.85
N GLY A 81 25.09 12.26 -3.93
CA GLY A 81 24.03 13.06 -3.29
C GLY A 81 22.65 13.16 -3.95
N ASN A 82 22.39 12.53 -5.12
CA ASN A 82 21.07 12.61 -5.79
C ASN A 82 20.35 11.26 -5.98
N ASP A 83 20.80 10.22 -5.30
CA ASP A 83 20.46 8.83 -5.62
C ASP A 83 19.29 8.26 -4.80
N ILE A 84 18.38 9.10 -4.28
CA ILE A 84 17.29 8.60 -3.43
C ILE A 84 16.34 7.68 -4.19
N GLU A 85 16.11 7.92 -5.49
CA GLU A 85 15.30 7.05 -6.34
C GLU A 85 15.99 5.70 -6.59
N ASP A 86 17.31 5.69 -6.74
CA ASP A 86 18.08 4.46 -6.93
C ASP A 86 18.18 3.67 -5.60
N ILE A 87 18.28 4.36 -4.46
CA ILE A 87 18.16 3.75 -3.13
C ILE A 87 16.78 3.12 -2.95
N GLU A 88 15.70 3.80 -3.36
CA GLU A 88 14.33 3.26 -3.31
C GLU A 88 14.18 2.02 -4.19
N LYS A 89 14.67 2.06 -5.42
CA LYS A 89 14.71 0.89 -6.32
C LYS A 89 15.50 -0.26 -5.68
N PHE A 90 16.68 0.02 -5.15
CA PHE A 90 17.51 -0.98 -4.47
C PHE A 90 16.78 -1.63 -3.29
N ILE A 91 16.21 -0.82 -2.38
CA ILE A 91 15.44 -1.32 -1.24
C ILE A 91 14.23 -2.13 -1.71
N SER A 92 13.56 -1.74 -2.79
CA SER A 92 12.38 -2.45 -3.31
C SER A 92 12.70 -3.88 -3.75
N LEU A 93 13.89 -4.12 -4.27
CA LEU A 93 14.37 -5.43 -4.74
C LEU A 93 14.87 -6.35 -3.63
N LYS A 94 15.14 -5.83 -2.43
CA LYS A 94 15.64 -6.62 -1.30
C LYS A 94 14.49 -7.10 -0.41
N THR A 95 14.71 -8.17 0.34
CA THR A 95 13.73 -8.70 1.32
C THR A 95 13.81 -8.05 2.69
N THR A 96 14.59 -6.98 2.81
CA THR A 96 14.91 -6.27 4.05
C THR A 96 13.68 -5.81 4.83
N LYS A 97 13.62 -6.13 6.11
CA LYS A 97 12.55 -5.73 7.05
C LYS A 97 13.05 -4.71 8.07
N LYS A 98 14.22 -4.95 8.62
CA LYS A 98 14.77 -4.17 9.73
C LYS A 98 16.16 -3.67 9.37
N VAL A 99 16.35 -2.37 9.52
CA VAL A 99 17.64 -1.75 9.20
C VAL A 99 18.16 -0.94 10.38
N LYS A 100 19.46 -0.82 10.45
CA LYS A 100 20.14 0.16 11.31
C LYS A 100 20.77 1.23 10.42
N PHE A 101 20.58 2.49 10.76
CA PHE A 101 21.19 3.61 10.06
C PHE A 101 22.25 4.26 10.95
N PHE A 102 23.48 4.30 10.49
CA PHE A 102 24.59 4.94 11.19
C PHE A 102 24.99 6.25 10.53
N ILE A 103 25.15 7.27 11.35
CA ILE A 103 25.76 8.55 10.97
C ILE A 103 26.90 8.78 11.94
N THR A 104 28.14 8.82 11.44
CA THR A 104 29.27 9.17 12.31
C THR A 104 29.20 10.64 12.71
N ARG A 105 29.69 10.98 13.91
CA ARG A 105 29.67 12.34 14.45
C ARG A 105 30.28 13.37 13.49
N SER A 106 31.31 12.98 12.79
CA SER A 106 31.99 13.87 11.83
C SER A 106 31.12 14.19 10.63
N TYR A 107 30.43 13.20 10.08
CA TYR A 107 29.50 13.38 8.96
C TYR A 107 28.25 14.15 9.37
N SER A 108 27.72 13.91 10.57
CA SER A 108 26.60 14.70 11.06
C SER A 108 26.91 16.20 11.21
N ASN A 109 28.18 16.53 11.49
CA ASN A 109 28.63 17.93 11.59
C ASN A 109 28.96 18.57 10.24
N LEU A 110 29.48 17.79 9.27
CA LEU A 110 29.89 18.29 7.96
C LEU A 110 28.73 18.36 6.96
N PHE A 111 27.78 17.43 7.07
CA PHE A 111 26.68 17.22 6.15
C PHE A 111 25.37 17.03 6.92
N THR A 112 25.07 17.98 7.83
CA THR A 112 23.93 17.88 8.78
C THR A 112 22.60 17.67 8.08
N ASP A 113 22.31 18.50 7.08
CA ASP A 113 21.02 18.48 6.36
C ASP A 113 20.91 17.22 5.50
N ASP A 114 21.98 16.83 4.81
CA ASP A 114 22.01 15.61 4.01
C ASP A 114 21.86 14.36 4.89
N ALA A 115 22.56 14.31 6.03
CA ALA A 115 22.48 13.17 6.96
C ALA A 115 21.03 12.97 7.46
N LEU A 116 20.38 14.04 7.87
CA LEU A 116 18.99 13.99 8.32
C LEU A 116 18.04 13.63 7.17
N PHE A 117 18.26 14.20 5.99
CA PHE A 117 17.46 13.91 4.79
C PHE A 117 17.53 12.43 4.42
N TYR A 118 18.73 11.86 4.24
CA TYR A 118 18.89 10.47 3.85
C TYR A 118 18.38 9.49 4.92
N GLN A 119 18.66 9.76 6.19
CA GLN A 119 18.14 8.94 7.28
C GLN A 119 16.60 8.90 7.26
N THR A 120 15.97 10.07 7.20
CA THR A 120 14.51 10.17 7.21
C THR A 120 13.89 9.49 5.98
N LYS A 121 14.47 9.72 4.79
CA LYS A 121 13.97 9.14 3.55
C LYS A 121 14.13 7.62 3.50
N VAL A 122 15.32 7.08 3.84
CA VAL A 122 15.57 5.63 3.84
C VAL A 122 14.63 4.92 4.82
N LEU A 123 14.50 5.41 6.05
CA LEU A 123 13.58 4.82 7.02
C LEU A 123 12.13 4.89 6.54
N SER A 124 11.70 6.02 5.96
CA SER A 124 10.35 6.14 5.38
C SER A 124 10.09 5.16 4.23
N ILE A 125 11.08 4.90 3.36
CA ILE A 125 10.96 3.92 2.26
C ILE A 125 10.78 2.52 2.82
N ILE A 126 11.54 2.16 3.85
CA ILE A 126 11.46 0.84 4.49
C ILE A 126 10.15 0.65 5.23
N ASP A 127 9.68 1.67 5.95
CA ASP A 127 8.38 1.64 6.62
C ASP A 127 7.24 1.47 5.61
N LYS A 128 7.23 2.25 4.51
CA LYS A 128 6.27 2.11 3.41
C LYS A 128 6.27 0.68 2.85
N LYS A 129 7.46 0.14 2.56
CA LYS A 129 7.61 -1.22 2.05
C LYS A 129 7.06 -2.26 3.02
N THR A 130 7.39 -2.15 4.30
CA THR A 130 6.92 -3.07 5.35
C THR A 130 5.40 -3.02 5.49
N ILE A 131 4.81 -1.82 5.50
CA ILE A 131 3.36 -1.62 5.54
C ILE A 131 2.70 -2.26 4.30
N ASN A 132 3.24 -2.03 3.10
CA ASN A 132 2.72 -2.58 1.86
C ASN A 132 2.77 -4.12 1.87
N ILE A 133 3.90 -4.71 2.26
CA ILE A 133 4.04 -6.17 2.34
C ILE A 133 3.06 -6.76 3.35
N ASN A 134 2.95 -6.18 4.54
CA ASN A 134 2.01 -6.66 5.57
C ASN A 134 0.55 -6.53 5.11
N THR A 135 0.22 -5.49 4.35
CA THR A 135 -1.10 -5.29 3.75
C THR A 135 -1.38 -6.38 2.70
N ILE A 136 -0.43 -6.66 1.79
CA ILE A 136 -0.55 -7.74 0.80
C ILE A 136 -0.76 -9.08 1.51
N LEU A 137 0.08 -9.42 2.49
CA LEU A 137 0.00 -10.67 3.23
C LEU A 137 -1.32 -10.84 4.00
N ARG A 138 -1.91 -9.73 4.44
CA ARG A 138 -3.19 -9.74 5.17
C ARG A 138 -4.38 -9.92 4.25
N PHE A 139 -4.34 -9.35 3.05
CA PHE A 139 -5.51 -9.19 2.20
C PHE A 139 -5.46 -9.94 0.87
N ASP A 140 -4.34 -10.61 0.51
CA ASP A 140 -4.16 -11.30 -0.77
C ASP A 140 -5.33 -12.21 -1.16
N LYS A 141 -5.72 -13.09 -0.25
CA LYS A 141 -6.86 -14.01 -0.46
C LYS A 141 -8.19 -13.26 -0.51
N LEU A 142 -8.38 -12.26 0.36
CA LEU A 142 -9.61 -11.47 0.37
C LEU A 142 -9.78 -10.67 -0.92
N TRP A 143 -8.70 -10.07 -1.43
CA TRP A 143 -8.72 -9.37 -2.72
C TRP A 143 -9.13 -10.30 -3.86
N ALA A 144 -8.47 -11.45 -3.99
CA ALA A 144 -8.79 -12.43 -5.04
C ALA A 144 -10.25 -12.90 -4.95
N TYR A 145 -10.73 -13.18 -3.75
CA TYR A 145 -12.12 -13.57 -3.49
C TYR A 145 -13.12 -12.48 -3.91
N ASN A 146 -12.88 -11.23 -3.54
CA ASN A 146 -13.74 -10.12 -3.88
C ASN A 146 -13.74 -9.84 -5.38
N ILE A 147 -12.55 -9.82 -6.03
CA ILE A 147 -12.41 -9.63 -7.47
C ILE A 147 -13.21 -10.69 -8.22
N ALA A 148 -13.09 -11.97 -7.86
CA ALA A 148 -13.87 -13.03 -8.47
C ALA A 148 -15.38 -12.90 -8.22
N SER A 149 -15.77 -12.35 -7.06
CA SER A 149 -17.17 -12.09 -6.73
C SER A 149 -17.75 -10.92 -7.50
N ASN A 150 -16.91 -9.98 -7.94
CA ASN A 150 -17.25 -8.78 -8.69
C ASN A 150 -17.02 -8.93 -10.20
N VAL A 151 -16.76 -10.14 -10.70
CA VAL A 151 -16.34 -10.36 -12.11
C VAL A 151 -17.31 -9.77 -13.12
N VAL A 152 -18.61 -9.90 -12.87
CA VAL A 152 -19.65 -9.38 -13.78
C VAL A 152 -19.60 -7.87 -13.84
N GLU A 153 -19.61 -7.24 -12.68
CA GLU A 153 -19.56 -5.79 -12.54
C GLU A 153 -18.27 -5.20 -13.12
N ILE A 154 -17.10 -5.82 -12.78
CA ILE A 154 -15.80 -5.41 -13.32
C ILE A 154 -15.78 -5.52 -14.85
N ALA A 155 -16.33 -6.60 -15.40
CA ALA A 155 -16.29 -6.85 -16.84
C ALA A 155 -17.25 -5.95 -17.65
N THR A 156 -18.33 -5.48 -17.03
CA THR A 156 -19.44 -4.81 -17.74
C THR A 156 -19.63 -3.34 -17.42
N HIS A 157 -18.95 -2.79 -16.41
CA HIS A 157 -19.01 -1.37 -16.10
C HIS A 157 -17.81 -0.62 -16.65
N TYR A 158 -18.00 0.65 -16.94
CA TYR A 158 -16.96 1.53 -17.46
C TYR A 158 -15.95 1.96 -16.39
N GLY A 159 -14.85 2.55 -16.84
CA GLY A 159 -13.81 3.08 -16.00
C GLY A 159 -14.02 4.53 -15.59
N VAL A 160 -13.37 4.90 -14.50
CA VAL A 160 -13.36 6.26 -13.94
C VAL A 160 -12.78 7.30 -14.91
N ASN A 161 -11.96 6.85 -15.87
CA ASN A 161 -11.38 7.71 -16.92
C ASN A 161 -12.43 8.45 -17.75
N LYS A 162 -13.71 8.02 -17.75
CA LYS A 162 -14.82 8.77 -18.35
C LYS A 162 -14.99 10.17 -17.76
N PHE A 163 -14.56 10.37 -16.53
CA PHE A 163 -14.65 11.66 -15.84
C PHE A 163 -13.39 12.51 -15.94
N PHE A 164 -12.27 11.95 -16.40
CA PHE A 164 -11.00 12.67 -16.45
C PHE A 164 -11.10 13.90 -17.34
N ASP A 165 -10.60 15.03 -16.82
CA ASP A 165 -10.62 16.33 -17.47
C ASP A 165 -12.01 16.90 -17.86
N LYS A 166 -13.11 16.31 -17.36
CA LYS A 166 -14.47 16.75 -17.68
C LYS A 166 -14.93 17.96 -16.88
N TYR A 167 -14.31 18.19 -15.71
CA TYR A 167 -14.74 19.24 -14.78
C TYR A 167 -13.61 20.27 -14.55
N LYS A 168 -12.96 20.67 -15.65
CA LYS A 168 -11.86 21.65 -15.59
C LYS A 168 -12.30 22.96 -14.97
N ASN A 169 -11.53 23.41 -13.97
CA ASN A 169 -11.75 24.65 -13.23
C ASN A 169 -13.08 24.72 -12.46
N ILE A 170 -13.78 23.60 -12.30
CA ILE A 170 -14.92 23.50 -11.39
C ILE A 170 -14.38 23.21 -9.99
N PRO A 171 -14.81 23.93 -8.94
CA PRO A 171 -14.42 23.62 -7.57
C PRO A 171 -14.84 22.20 -7.16
N ALA A 172 -14.00 21.51 -6.39
CA ALA A 172 -14.35 20.21 -5.79
C ALA A 172 -14.11 20.22 -4.29
N VAL A 173 -15.06 19.70 -3.52
CA VAL A 173 -14.95 19.48 -2.08
C VAL A 173 -14.79 17.99 -1.82
N VAL A 174 -13.63 17.60 -1.31
CA VAL A 174 -13.34 16.24 -0.86
C VAL A 174 -13.77 16.12 0.60
N VAL A 175 -14.77 15.29 0.86
CA VAL A 175 -15.39 15.11 2.17
C VAL A 175 -14.86 13.84 2.82
N SER A 176 -14.04 14.01 3.85
CA SER A 176 -13.53 12.94 4.72
C SER A 176 -14.40 12.81 5.97
N ALA A 177 -14.22 11.72 6.74
CA ALA A 177 -15.07 11.41 7.89
C ALA A 177 -14.45 11.77 9.24
N GLY A 178 -13.55 12.75 9.29
CA GLY A 178 -12.95 13.20 10.54
C GLY A 178 -13.94 13.92 11.46
N PRO A 179 -13.64 14.02 12.76
CA PRO A 179 -14.56 14.60 13.76
C PRO A 179 -14.96 16.05 13.46
N SER A 180 -14.07 16.85 12.88
CA SER A 180 -14.33 18.26 12.56
C SER A 180 -15.41 18.47 11.51
N LEU A 181 -15.74 17.44 10.71
CA LEU A 181 -16.83 17.51 9.73
C LEU A 181 -18.17 17.86 10.40
N GLU A 182 -18.39 17.49 11.65
CA GLU A 182 -19.62 17.75 12.39
C GLU A 182 -19.99 19.23 12.43
N LYS A 183 -19.01 20.13 12.48
CA LYS A 183 -19.21 21.59 12.51
C LYS A 183 -19.91 22.10 11.22
N ASN A 184 -19.55 21.53 10.09
CA ASN A 184 -19.89 22.09 8.79
C ASN A 184 -20.69 21.15 7.88
N ILE A 185 -21.02 19.94 8.32
CA ILE A 185 -21.71 18.96 7.49
C ILE A 185 -22.99 19.50 6.87
N ARG A 186 -23.76 20.32 7.61
CA ARG A 186 -25.03 20.92 7.10
C ARG A 186 -24.80 21.92 5.97
N LYS A 187 -23.66 22.63 5.98
CA LYS A 187 -23.30 23.61 4.95
C LYS A 187 -22.92 22.97 3.62
N LEU A 188 -22.69 21.65 3.60
CA LEU A 188 -22.49 20.92 2.35
C LEU A 188 -23.68 20.98 1.41
N LYS A 189 -24.91 21.24 1.92
CA LYS A 189 -26.08 21.45 1.06
C LYS A 189 -25.91 22.69 0.17
N GLU A 190 -25.40 23.78 0.74
CA GLU A 190 -25.15 25.04 0.01
C GLU A 190 -23.90 24.89 -0.89
N LEU A 191 -22.87 24.20 -0.42
CA LEU A 191 -21.68 23.92 -1.23
C LEU A 191 -21.97 23.04 -2.45
N LYS A 192 -23.00 22.20 -2.41
CA LYS A 192 -23.38 21.34 -3.52
C LYS A 192 -23.77 22.11 -4.78
N ASP A 193 -24.30 23.33 -4.63
CA ASP A 193 -24.66 24.21 -5.75
C ASP A 193 -23.43 25.05 -6.23
N LYS A 194 -22.27 24.86 -5.63
CA LYS A 194 -21.05 25.64 -5.89
C LYS A 194 -19.82 24.79 -6.21
N ALA A 195 -19.86 23.49 -5.89
CA ALA A 195 -18.73 22.60 -6.02
C ALA A 195 -19.16 21.14 -6.22
N ILE A 196 -18.32 20.37 -6.88
CA ILE A 196 -18.46 18.91 -6.95
C ILE A 196 -18.15 18.32 -5.58
N ILE A 197 -19.11 17.60 -4.99
CA ILE A 197 -18.90 16.91 -3.70
C ILE A 197 -18.41 15.50 -3.96
N ILE A 198 -17.21 15.17 -3.48
CA ILE A 198 -16.57 13.85 -3.58
C ILE A 198 -16.41 13.32 -2.16
N ALA A 199 -17.17 12.32 -1.78
CA ALA A 199 -17.12 11.76 -0.43
C ALA A 199 -16.28 10.47 -0.38
N VAL A 200 -15.68 10.19 0.78
CA VAL A 200 -15.17 8.85 1.10
C VAL A 200 -16.32 7.97 1.64
N ASP A 201 -16.18 6.67 1.49
CA ASP A 201 -17.18 5.69 1.95
C ASP A 201 -17.56 5.83 3.42
N THR A 202 -16.60 6.10 4.30
CA THR A 202 -16.82 6.31 5.75
C THR A 202 -17.69 7.53 6.08
N ALA A 203 -17.78 8.51 5.17
CA ALA A 203 -18.62 9.70 5.34
C ALA A 203 -20.09 9.45 4.92
N MET A 204 -20.41 8.33 4.27
CA MET A 204 -21.72 8.09 3.67
C MET A 204 -22.86 8.09 4.68
N LYS A 205 -22.73 7.45 5.83
CA LYS A 205 -23.76 7.43 6.87
C LYS A 205 -24.03 8.82 7.46
N PRO A 206 -23.01 9.58 7.92
CA PRO A 206 -23.22 10.96 8.37
C PRO A 206 -23.86 11.85 7.31
N LEU A 207 -23.45 11.75 6.04
CA LEU A 207 -24.07 12.52 4.95
C LEU A 207 -25.53 12.13 4.76
N SER A 208 -25.84 10.83 4.77
CA SER A 208 -27.21 10.33 4.63
C SER A 208 -28.13 10.78 5.76
N SER A 209 -27.66 10.77 7.02
CA SER A 209 -28.43 11.25 8.16
C SER A 209 -28.78 12.74 8.09
N HIS A 210 -28.01 13.52 7.32
CA HIS A 210 -28.27 14.94 7.06
C HIS A 210 -28.98 15.19 5.71
N ASN A 211 -29.42 14.13 5.00
CA ASN A 211 -30.02 14.21 3.67
C ASN A 211 -29.13 14.95 2.65
N ILE A 212 -27.84 14.58 2.61
CA ILE A 212 -26.84 15.11 1.70
C ILE A 212 -26.35 13.98 0.81
N SER A 213 -26.70 14.03 -0.49
CA SER A 213 -26.18 13.10 -1.51
C SER A 213 -24.94 13.71 -2.17
N PRO A 214 -23.74 13.12 -2.04
CA PRO A 214 -22.58 13.60 -2.78
C PRO A 214 -22.73 13.33 -4.28
N HIS A 215 -21.95 14.00 -5.13
CA HIS A 215 -21.87 13.69 -6.55
C HIS A 215 -21.12 12.37 -6.80
N PHE A 216 -20.01 12.18 -6.10
CA PHE A 216 -19.19 10.97 -6.16
C PHE A 216 -18.93 10.42 -4.76
N VAL A 217 -18.82 9.10 -4.67
CA VAL A 217 -18.27 8.41 -3.49
C VAL A 217 -17.17 7.45 -3.94
N ILE A 218 -16.09 7.41 -3.20
CA ILE A 218 -14.95 6.54 -3.48
C ILE A 218 -14.84 5.47 -2.41
N THR A 219 -14.61 4.23 -2.81
CA THR A 219 -14.36 3.09 -1.93
C THR A 219 -13.26 2.20 -2.49
N ILE A 220 -12.32 1.83 -1.63
CA ILE A 220 -11.14 1.03 -2.01
C ILE A 220 -10.82 -0.10 -1.02
N ASP A 221 -11.45 -0.13 0.16
CA ASP A 221 -11.14 -1.10 1.21
C ASP A 221 -11.86 -2.45 0.95
N PRO A 222 -11.13 -3.59 0.91
CA PRO A 222 -11.69 -4.91 0.63
C PRO A 222 -12.49 -5.52 1.79
N GLN A 223 -12.44 -4.93 2.97
CA GLN A 223 -13.01 -5.52 4.18
C GLN A 223 -14.55 -5.49 4.15
N LYS A 224 -15.16 -6.59 4.57
CA LYS A 224 -16.62 -6.72 4.66
C LYS A 224 -17.31 -5.63 5.50
N LYS A 225 -16.60 -5.04 6.46
CA LYS A 225 -17.14 -3.90 7.24
C LYS A 225 -17.50 -2.71 6.36
N ASN A 226 -16.84 -2.53 5.19
CA ASN A 226 -17.09 -1.42 4.28
C ASN A 226 -18.47 -1.47 3.64
N SER A 227 -19.03 -2.66 3.38
CA SER A 227 -20.40 -2.77 2.89
C SER A 227 -21.42 -2.11 3.82
N LYS A 228 -21.10 -2.08 5.13
CA LYS A 228 -21.97 -1.48 6.14
C LYS A 228 -22.04 0.05 6.05
N TYR A 229 -21.06 0.71 5.40
CA TYR A 229 -21.14 2.15 5.13
C TYR A 229 -22.25 2.49 4.13
N PHE A 230 -22.65 1.54 3.28
CA PHE A 230 -23.67 1.71 2.24
C PHE A 230 -25.06 1.18 2.65
N ARG A 231 -25.17 0.50 3.80
CA ARG A 231 -26.46 -0.05 4.26
C ARG A 231 -27.48 1.05 4.53
N ASN A 232 -28.70 0.85 4.02
CA ASN A 232 -29.83 1.77 4.18
C ASN A 232 -29.59 3.15 3.56
N ILE A 233 -28.64 3.27 2.63
CA ILE A 233 -28.38 4.50 1.89
C ILE A 233 -29.01 4.37 0.50
N ASN A 234 -29.82 5.37 0.13
CA ASN A 234 -30.50 5.40 -1.16
C ASN A 234 -30.09 6.63 -1.96
N PHE A 235 -28.84 6.70 -2.33
CA PHE A 235 -28.30 7.77 -3.18
C PHE A 235 -28.27 7.34 -4.65
N LYS A 236 -29.45 7.43 -5.32
CA LYS A 236 -29.56 7.09 -6.75
C LYS A 236 -28.79 8.05 -7.66
N ASP A 237 -28.59 9.26 -7.19
CA ASP A 237 -27.92 10.33 -7.94
C ASP A 237 -26.41 10.43 -7.69
N THR A 238 -25.87 9.58 -6.86
CA THR A 238 -24.44 9.50 -6.56
C THR A 238 -23.76 8.48 -7.46
N VAL A 239 -22.56 8.80 -7.95
CA VAL A 239 -21.69 7.86 -8.67
C VAL A 239 -20.73 7.20 -7.68
N LEU A 240 -20.72 5.87 -7.67
CA LEU A 240 -19.73 5.08 -6.93
C LEU A 240 -18.49 4.83 -7.80
N ILE A 241 -17.33 5.19 -7.29
CA ILE A 241 -16.03 4.84 -7.85
C ILE A 241 -15.42 3.78 -6.96
N ALA A 242 -15.22 2.58 -7.49
CA ALA A 242 -14.79 1.42 -6.74
C ALA A 242 -13.47 0.83 -7.27
N GLU A 243 -12.61 0.39 -6.37
CA GLU A 243 -11.54 -0.54 -6.71
C GLU A 243 -12.12 -1.95 -6.84
N SER A 244 -11.54 -2.79 -7.71
CA SER A 244 -12.06 -4.12 -8.06
C SER A 244 -12.17 -5.09 -6.88
N SER A 245 -11.32 -4.91 -5.87
CA SER A 245 -11.22 -5.79 -4.69
C SER A 245 -12.15 -5.40 -3.55
N VAL A 246 -12.99 -4.39 -3.73
CA VAL A 246 -13.99 -3.97 -2.73
C VAL A 246 -14.99 -5.10 -2.47
N ASP A 247 -15.49 -5.19 -1.25
CA ASP A 247 -16.50 -6.19 -0.85
C ASP A 247 -17.74 -6.15 -1.78
N ASN A 248 -18.14 -7.32 -2.28
CA ASN A 248 -19.25 -7.43 -3.25
C ASN A 248 -20.58 -6.89 -2.71
N GLU A 249 -20.85 -6.95 -1.40
CA GLU A 249 -22.05 -6.39 -0.81
C GLU A 249 -22.09 -4.85 -0.95
N ALA A 250 -20.94 -4.18 -0.88
CA ALA A 250 -20.86 -2.73 -1.08
C ALA A 250 -21.27 -2.34 -2.51
N ILE A 251 -20.81 -3.11 -3.51
CA ILE A 251 -21.12 -2.89 -4.92
C ILE A 251 -22.58 -3.24 -5.22
N SER A 252 -23.02 -4.43 -4.86
CA SER A 252 -24.36 -4.94 -5.19
C SER A 252 -25.51 -4.21 -4.46
N SER A 253 -25.23 -3.64 -3.29
CA SER A 253 -26.22 -2.85 -2.54
C SER A 253 -26.33 -1.39 -2.99
N PHE A 254 -25.34 -0.88 -3.71
CA PHE A 254 -25.35 0.50 -4.19
C PHE A 254 -26.42 0.70 -5.27
N LYS A 255 -27.09 1.87 -5.25
CA LYS A 255 -28.28 2.15 -6.12
C LYS A 255 -28.00 3.14 -7.24
N GLY A 256 -26.85 3.80 -7.22
CA GLY A 256 -26.41 4.74 -8.26
C GLY A 256 -25.55 4.06 -9.32
N ALA A 257 -24.99 4.85 -10.22
CA ALA A 257 -24.05 4.39 -11.24
C ALA A 257 -22.71 3.97 -10.60
N ILE A 258 -22.08 2.93 -11.16
CA ILE A 258 -20.81 2.38 -10.66
C ILE A 258 -19.75 2.47 -11.75
N TYR A 259 -18.54 2.91 -11.38
CA TYR A 259 -17.37 2.96 -12.25
C TYR A 259 -16.17 2.37 -11.51
N PHE A 260 -15.31 1.67 -12.25
CA PHE A 260 -14.15 1.02 -11.66
C PHE A 260 -12.85 1.77 -11.93
N LEU A 261 -11.93 1.70 -10.96
CA LEU A 261 -10.53 2.09 -11.12
C LEU A 261 -9.75 0.99 -11.86
N ASP A 262 -8.65 1.37 -12.52
CA ASP A 262 -7.65 0.39 -12.92
C ASP A 262 -7.14 -0.37 -11.68
N SER A 263 -6.79 -1.64 -11.88
CA SER A 263 -6.32 -2.48 -10.80
C SER A 263 -4.91 -2.98 -11.06
N ILE A 264 -4.13 -3.12 -9.99
CA ILE A 264 -2.81 -3.75 -10.05
C ILE A 264 -2.91 -5.28 -10.10
N PHE A 265 -4.05 -5.87 -9.71
CA PHE A 265 -4.23 -7.31 -9.59
C PHE A 265 -4.41 -7.98 -10.94
N PRO A 266 -3.63 -9.05 -11.27
CA PRO A 266 -3.70 -9.75 -12.55
C PRO A 266 -5.10 -10.24 -12.90
N LEU A 267 -5.83 -10.82 -11.95
CA LEU A 267 -7.19 -11.31 -12.13
C LEU A 267 -8.16 -10.17 -12.52
N ALA A 268 -8.06 -9.03 -11.86
CA ALA A 268 -8.89 -7.86 -12.19
C ALA A 268 -8.53 -7.31 -13.58
N LYS A 269 -7.22 -7.18 -13.90
CA LYS A 269 -6.77 -6.77 -15.23
C LYS A 269 -7.31 -7.68 -16.33
N TYR A 270 -7.34 -8.99 -16.06
CA TYR A 270 -7.92 -9.96 -16.99
C TYR A 270 -9.40 -9.68 -17.26
N PHE A 271 -10.19 -9.42 -16.22
CA PHE A 271 -11.62 -9.08 -16.37
C PHE A 271 -11.86 -7.73 -17.04
N MET A 272 -10.96 -6.76 -16.82
CA MET A 272 -11.05 -5.43 -17.43
C MET A 272 -10.66 -5.40 -18.91
N LYS A 273 -9.87 -6.37 -19.37
CA LYS A 273 -9.28 -6.39 -20.72
C LYS A 273 -10.28 -6.08 -21.86
N PRO A 274 -11.52 -6.61 -21.85
CA PRO A 274 -12.47 -6.37 -22.94
C PRO A 274 -12.88 -4.91 -23.14
N LEU A 275 -12.93 -4.12 -22.07
CA LEU A 275 -13.30 -2.70 -22.11
C LEU A 275 -12.10 -1.74 -22.03
N GLY A 276 -10.88 -2.27 -21.96
CA GLY A 276 -9.65 -1.49 -21.92
C GLY A 276 -9.38 -0.81 -20.57
N LYS A 277 -8.52 0.22 -20.59
CA LYS A 277 -8.11 0.97 -19.40
C LYS A 277 -9.28 1.67 -18.74
N ARG A 278 -9.32 1.61 -17.41
CA ARG A 278 -10.39 2.20 -16.57
C ARG A 278 -10.02 3.56 -16.00
N GLY A 279 -8.76 3.89 -15.95
CA GLY A 279 -8.21 5.09 -15.33
C GLY A 279 -7.55 4.79 -14.00
N ASP A 280 -6.34 5.31 -13.86
CA ASP A 280 -5.49 5.12 -12.70
C ASP A 280 -5.63 6.30 -11.73
N ILE A 281 -5.66 5.99 -10.43
CA ILE A 281 -5.70 6.96 -9.34
C ILE A 281 -4.56 6.65 -8.38
N THR A 282 -3.80 7.69 -8.02
CA THR A 282 -2.73 7.58 -7.03
C THR A 282 -3.30 7.50 -5.63
N MET A 283 -2.88 6.49 -4.87
CA MET A 283 -3.35 6.25 -3.51
C MET A 283 -2.21 6.43 -2.51
N GLY A 284 -2.42 7.25 -1.49
CA GLY A 284 -1.46 7.50 -0.40
C GLY A 284 -1.73 6.70 0.88
N GLY A 285 -2.47 5.59 0.78
CA GLY A 285 -2.77 4.71 1.92
C GLY A 285 -4.10 4.98 2.65
N SER A 286 -4.88 5.97 2.20
CA SER A 286 -6.22 6.28 2.72
C SER A 286 -7.21 6.50 1.57
N VAL A 287 -8.50 6.21 1.79
CA VAL A 287 -9.56 6.50 0.79
C VAL A 287 -9.63 7.99 0.47
N SER A 288 -9.35 8.86 1.44
CA SER A 288 -9.32 10.31 1.23
C SER A 288 -8.23 10.76 0.26
N THR A 289 -7.09 10.05 0.20
CA THR A 289 -6.04 10.32 -0.78
C THR A 289 -6.47 9.95 -2.20
N ALA A 290 -7.20 8.86 -2.37
CA ALA A 290 -7.80 8.48 -3.65
C ALA A 290 -8.86 9.50 -4.09
N ALA A 291 -9.69 10.00 -3.18
CA ALA A 291 -10.70 11.04 -3.46
C ALA A 291 -10.05 12.37 -3.87
N TYR A 292 -8.93 12.73 -3.26
CA TYR A 292 -8.15 13.89 -3.63
C TYR A 292 -7.53 13.77 -5.03
N ASP A 293 -6.88 12.65 -5.35
CA ASP A 293 -6.31 12.44 -6.68
C ASP A 293 -7.40 12.37 -7.76
N PHE A 294 -8.56 11.78 -7.45
CA PHE A 294 -9.72 11.84 -8.35
C PHE A 294 -10.14 13.28 -8.63
N ALA A 295 -10.19 14.16 -7.62
CA ALA A 295 -10.49 15.57 -7.84
C ALA A 295 -9.47 16.25 -8.77
N ILE A 296 -8.19 15.87 -8.68
CA ILE A 296 -7.15 16.33 -9.61
C ILE A 296 -7.44 15.81 -11.02
N ARG A 297 -7.72 14.51 -11.18
CA ARG A 297 -7.92 13.84 -12.48
C ARG A 297 -9.14 14.33 -13.25
N ILE A 298 -10.21 14.69 -12.56
CA ILE A 298 -11.39 15.28 -13.21
C ILE A 298 -11.14 16.72 -13.67
N GLY A 299 -10.01 17.33 -13.31
CA GLY A 299 -9.62 18.69 -13.69
C GLY A 299 -10.09 19.76 -12.71
N ALA A 300 -10.62 19.39 -11.54
CA ALA A 300 -11.14 20.35 -10.57
C ALA A 300 -10.12 21.40 -10.11
N ASN A 301 -10.58 22.62 -9.88
CA ASN A 301 -9.81 23.73 -9.34
C ASN A 301 -10.76 24.85 -8.86
N PRO A 302 -10.69 25.29 -7.60
CA PRO A 302 -9.85 24.77 -6.51
C PRO A 302 -10.29 23.40 -6.00
N ILE A 303 -9.37 22.71 -5.27
CA ILE A 303 -9.66 21.49 -4.53
C ILE A 303 -9.68 21.81 -3.05
N ILE A 304 -10.76 21.43 -2.38
CA ILE A 304 -11.07 21.81 -1.00
C ILE A 304 -11.20 20.54 -0.16
N MET A 305 -10.43 20.46 0.93
CA MET A 305 -10.53 19.35 1.88
C MET A 305 -11.46 19.73 3.04
N LEU A 306 -12.41 18.87 3.38
CA LEU A 306 -13.35 19.04 4.48
C LEU A 306 -13.41 17.77 5.33
N GLY A 307 -13.28 17.89 6.66
CA GLY A 307 -13.25 16.76 7.58
C GLY A 307 -11.98 15.92 7.48
N LEU A 308 -10.90 16.48 6.97
CA LEU A 308 -9.57 15.84 6.90
C LEU A 308 -8.73 16.27 8.10
N ASP A 309 -9.04 15.73 9.27
CA ASP A 309 -8.40 16.15 10.53
C ASP A 309 -6.93 15.74 10.64
N LEU A 310 -6.57 14.55 10.15
CA LEU A 310 -5.24 13.93 10.33
C LEU A 310 -4.74 13.99 11.78
N SER A 311 -5.68 13.88 12.70
CA SER A 311 -5.48 13.94 14.15
C SER A 311 -6.74 13.41 14.86
N PHE A 312 -6.72 13.44 16.19
CA PHE A 312 -7.81 12.99 17.04
C PHE A 312 -8.40 14.14 17.86
N PRO A 313 -9.13 15.10 17.24
CA PRO A 313 -9.80 16.18 17.96
C PRO A 313 -10.74 15.61 19.03
N ASN A 314 -10.67 16.13 20.25
CA ASN A 314 -11.46 15.64 21.40
C ASN A 314 -11.34 14.11 21.60
N HIS A 315 -10.19 13.52 21.28
CA HIS A 315 -9.92 12.07 21.34
C HIS A 315 -10.86 11.22 20.46
N GLN A 316 -11.50 11.80 19.46
CA GLN A 316 -12.39 11.10 18.54
C GLN A 316 -11.63 10.66 17.28
N THR A 317 -12.00 9.48 16.77
CA THR A 317 -11.39 8.94 15.54
C THR A 317 -12.15 9.34 14.27
N HIS A 318 -13.47 9.47 14.37
CA HIS A 318 -14.38 9.78 13.25
C HIS A 318 -15.53 10.66 13.72
N ILE A 319 -16.23 11.26 12.76
CA ILE A 319 -17.46 12.02 13.01
C ILE A 319 -18.53 11.13 13.65
N LYS A 320 -19.39 11.73 14.51
CA LYS A 320 -20.54 11.07 15.09
C LYS A 320 -21.53 10.57 14.04
N GLY A 321 -22.20 9.47 14.34
CA GLY A 321 -23.10 8.78 13.40
C GLY A 321 -22.36 8.03 12.28
N SER A 322 -21.03 7.93 12.35
CA SER A 322 -20.26 7.05 11.46
C SER A 322 -20.48 5.58 11.85
N TYR A 323 -20.31 4.67 10.90
CA TYR A 323 -20.32 3.23 11.21
C TYR A 323 -19.27 2.83 12.26
N HIS A 324 -18.12 3.51 12.30
CA HIS A 324 -17.09 3.26 13.30
C HIS A 324 -17.61 3.48 14.72
N GLU A 325 -18.33 4.56 14.95
CA GLU A 325 -18.96 4.84 16.23
C GLU A 325 -20.06 3.82 16.55
N GLU A 326 -20.95 3.52 15.58
CA GLU A 326 -21.99 2.49 15.76
C GLU A 326 -21.37 1.13 16.12
N ASN A 327 -20.29 0.73 15.47
CA ASN A 327 -19.61 -0.53 15.75
C ASN A 327 -19.04 -0.56 17.17
N PHE A 328 -18.48 0.54 17.65
CA PHE A 328 -18.01 0.62 19.04
C PHE A 328 -19.18 0.42 20.02
N PHE A 329 -20.32 1.06 19.78
CA PHE A 329 -21.50 0.88 20.64
C PHE A 329 -22.08 -0.53 20.61
N THR A 330 -21.99 -1.26 19.51
CA THR A 330 -22.48 -2.65 19.44
C THR A 330 -21.58 -3.65 20.16
N GLU A 331 -20.33 -3.28 20.42
CA GLU A 331 -19.31 -4.17 21.00
C GLU A 331 -18.98 -3.86 22.45
N ILE A 332 -19.54 -2.78 23.05
CA ILE A 332 -19.30 -2.43 24.45
C ILE A 332 -19.90 -3.45 25.43
N GLY A 333 -19.23 -3.65 26.55
CA GLY A 333 -19.63 -4.55 27.62
C GLY A 333 -19.19 -4.04 28.99
N LYS A 334 -19.49 -4.78 30.04
CA LYS A 334 -19.16 -4.38 31.43
C LYS A 334 -17.68 -4.08 31.65
N LEU A 335 -16.80 -4.78 30.91
CA LEU A 335 -15.34 -4.69 31.09
C LEU A 335 -14.65 -3.94 29.91
N ASP A 336 -15.40 -3.51 28.90
CA ASP A 336 -14.86 -2.86 27.70
C ASP A 336 -15.76 -1.69 27.30
N SER A 337 -15.53 -0.52 27.93
CA SER A 337 -16.29 0.70 27.68
C SER A 337 -15.92 1.34 26.34
N TYR A 338 -16.77 2.25 25.87
CA TYR A 338 -16.49 3.08 24.69
C TYR A 338 -15.14 3.81 24.82
N ASP A 339 -14.89 4.45 25.97
CA ASP A 339 -13.63 5.18 26.22
C ASP A 339 -12.42 4.24 26.22
N SER A 340 -12.56 3.02 26.78
CA SER A 340 -11.50 2.01 26.74
C SER A 340 -11.13 1.63 25.29
N ARG A 341 -12.11 1.51 24.41
CA ARG A 341 -11.90 1.20 22.99
C ARG A 341 -11.25 2.35 22.25
N ILE A 342 -11.73 3.57 22.46
CA ILE A 342 -11.09 4.77 21.91
C ILE A 342 -9.62 4.83 22.37
N TYR A 343 -9.39 4.65 23.68
CA TYR A 343 -8.04 4.64 24.23
C TYR A 343 -7.14 3.59 23.55
N LYS A 344 -7.63 2.35 23.37
CA LYS A 344 -6.87 1.29 22.66
C LYS A 344 -6.50 1.69 21.23
N VAL A 345 -7.41 2.34 20.51
CA VAL A 345 -7.13 2.83 19.14
C VAL A 345 -6.08 3.94 19.17
N LEU A 346 -6.20 4.87 20.11
CA LEU A 346 -5.26 5.97 20.25
C LEU A 346 -3.84 5.47 20.57
N VAL A 347 -3.69 4.63 21.60
CA VAL A 347 -2.36 4.14 22.01
C VAL A 347 -1.75 3.09 21.08
N SER A 348 -2.52 2.54 20.14
CA SER A 348 -1.99 1.61 19.14
C SER A 348 -1.06 2.28 18.11
N GLY A 349 -1.15 3.61 17.99
CA GLY A 349 -0.23 4.44 17.21
C GLY A 349 0.84 5.08 18.10
N ASN A 350 1.87 5.60 17.49
CA ASN A 350 2.89 6.39 18.19
C ASN A 350 2.35 7.82 18.39
N LEU A 351 1.48 7.99 19.41
CA LEU A 351 0.81 9.26 19.70
C LEU A 351 1.81 10.36 20.06
N ARG A 352 1.57 11.53 19.52
CA ARG A 352 2.26 12.76 19.89
C ARG A 352 1.32 13.96 19.80
N GLU A 353 1.66 15.00 20.53
CA GLU A 353 0.96 16.27 20.45
C GLU A 353 1.47 17.13 19.30
N GLU A 354 0.55 17.82 18.62
CA GLU A 354 0.84 18.80 17.58
C GLU A 354 -0.16 19.96 17.64
N LYS A 355 0.14 21.07 16.97
CA LYS A 355 -0.78 22.20 16.88
C LYS A 355 -1.79 22.00 15.75
N ASN A 356 -3.06 22.23 16.07
CA ASN A 356 -4.12 22.28 15.06
C ASN A 356 -4.11 23.63 14.31
N VAL A 357 -5.03 23.80 13.35
CA VAL A 357 -5.18 25.02 12.54
C VAL A 357 -5.46 26.29 13.35
N TYR A 358 -5.89 26.16 14.61
CA TYR A 358 -6.15 27.26 15.54
C TYR A 358 -5.04 27.47 16.58
N GLY A 359 -3.95 26.68 16.51
CA GLY A 359 -2.84 26.74 17.48
C GLY A 359 -3.09 25.96 18.78
N GLU A 360 -4.19 25.24 18.90
CA GLU A 360 -4.52 24.40 20.06
C GLU A 360 -3.81 23.04 19.96
N SER A 361 -3.56 22.39 21.11
CA SER A 361 -2.94 21.06 21.13
C SER A 361 -3.93 19.97 20.69
N VAL A 362 -3.49 19.07 19.83
CA VAL A 362 -4.25 17.92 19.34
C VAL A 362 -3.33 16.72 19.18
N PHE A 363 -3.85 15.51 19.43
CA PHE A 363 -3.08 14.28 19.23
C PHE A 363 -3.09 13.86 17.76
N THR A 364 -1.93 13.39 17.27
CA THR A 364 -1.76 12.77 15.97
C THR A 364 -0.85 11.54 16.08
N ASP A 365 -0.67 10.79 15.00
CA ASP A 365 0.21 9.63 14.97
C ASP A 365 1.01 9.54 13.64
N SER A 366 1.94 8.59 13.57
CA SER A 366 2.82 8.41 12.40
C SER A 366 2.06 8.06 11.11
N ARG A 367 0.87 7.45 11.19
CA ARG A 367 0.03 7.15 10.01
C ARG A 367 -0.52 8.43 9.42
N PHE A 368 -1.00 9.34 10.26
CA PHE A 368 -1.49 10.65 9.83
C PHE A 368 -0.37 11.52 9.28
N ASP A 369 0.86 11.38 9.78
CA ASP A 369 2.02 12.05 9.19
C ASP A 369 2.32 11.56 7.79
N MET A 370 2.27 10.26 7.57
CA MET A 370 2.46 9.68 6.26
C MET A 370 1.43 10.24 5.27
N TYR A 371 0.16 10.35 5.67
CA TYR A 371 -0.88 10.95 4.83
C TYR A 371 -0.67 12.44 4.62
N ARG A 372 -0.32 13.20 5.66
CA ARG A 372 -0.02 14.64 5.57
C ARG A 372 1.12 14.91 4.59
N ASN A 373 2.23 14.19 4.73
CA ASN A 373 3.38 14.32 3.84
C ASN A 373 3.00 14.01 2.38
N TRP A 374 2.18 13.00 2.17
CA TRP A 374 1.67 12.68 0.84
C TRP A 374 0.85 13.83 0.24
N TYR A 375 -0.09 14.44 1.00
CA TYR A 375 -0.85 15.60 0.53
C TYR A 375 0.06 16.79 0.21
N GLU A 376 1.02 17.10 1.06
CA GLU A 376 1.96 18.19 0.85
C GLU A 376 2.80 17.97 -0.42
N GLU A 377 3.22 16.75 -0.69
CA GLU A 377 3.93 16.37 -1.90
C GLU A 377 3.02 16.50 -3.15
N GLN A 378 1.79 15.98 -3.09
CA GLN A 378 0.85 16.07 -4.21
C GLN A 378 0.45 17.51 -4.53
N CYS A 379 0.30 18.37 -3.54
CA CYS A 379 0.06 19.80 -3.75
C CYS A 379 1.24 20.47 -4.49
N LYS A 380 2.48 20.12 -4.14
CA LYS A 380 3.67 20.62 -4.84
C LYS A 380 3.74 20.16 -6.30
N LEU A 381 3.45 18.89 -6.55
CA LEU A 381 3.41 18.31 -7.91
C LEU A 381 2.32 18.94 -8.78
N ASN A 382 1.24 19.43 -8.18
CA ASN A 382 0.11 20.06 -8.85
C ASN A 382 0.02 21.55 -8.58
N SER A 383 1.14 22.26 -8.49
CA SER A 383 1.25 23.68 -8.09
C SER A 383 0.46 24.66 -8.95
N SER A 384 0.00 24.28 -10.14
CA SER A 384 -0.91 25.08 -10.97
C SER A 384 -2.34 25.16 -10.44
N LYS A 385 -2.72 24.32 -9.46
CA LYS A 385 -4.05 24.28 -8.83
C LYS A 385 -4.02 24.98 -7.47
N LYS A 386 -5.22 25.41 -7.04
CA LYS A 386 -5.40 25.98 -5.69
C LYS A 386 -5.93 24.90 -4.74
N PHE A 387 -5.36 24.83 -3.56
CA PHE A 387 -5.71 23.87 -2.53
C PHE A 387 -6.14 24.58 -1.25
N TYR A 388 -7.32 24.22 -0.75
CA TYR A 388 -7.86 24.76 0.49
C TYR A 388 -8.08 23.66 1.53
N ASN A 389 -7.73 23.94 2.78
CA ASN A 389 -8.10 23.13 3.93
C ASN A 389 -9.26 23.83 4.68
N ALA A 390 -10.48 23.36 4.47
CA ALA A 390 -11.68 23.85 5.11
C ALA A 390 -12.15 22.93 6.26
N THR A 391 -11.26 22.10 6.79
CA THR A 391 -11.58 21.13 7.86
C THR A 391 -12.00 21.84 9.15
N GLU A 392 -11.49 23.05 9.42
CA GLU A 392 -11.76 23.83 10.63
C GLU A 392 -11.47 23.04 11.93
N GLY A 393 -10.41 22.28 11.90
CA GLY A 393 -9.88 21.43 12.96
C GLY A 393 -8.67 20.68 12.43
N GLY A 394 -8.15 19.72 13.22
CA GLY A 394 -7.03 18.89 12.79
C GLY A 394 -5.70 19.61 12.63
N VAL A 395 -4.69 18.87 12.18
CA VAL A 395 -3.32 19.41 11.99
C VAL A 395 -3.20 20.24 10.73
N ILE A 396 -2.20 21.13 10.72
CA ILE A 396 -1.90 21.99 9.56
C ILE A 396 -1.30 21.14 8.44
N ILE A 397 -1.78 21.36 7.21
CA ILE A 397 -1.19 20.84 5.97
C ILE A 397 -0.53 22.03 5.27
N LYS A 398 0.79 22.11 5.30
CA LYS A 398 1.56 23.32 4.92
C LYS A 398 1.33 23.80 3.48
N ALA A 399 0.98 22.88 2.58
CA ALA A 399 0.78 23.20 1.17
C ALA A 399 -0.67 23.60 0.82
N MET A 400 -1.57 23.68 1.80
CA MET A 400 -2.97 24.07 1.63
C MET A 400 -3.26 25.36 2.41
N GLU A 401 -3.98 26.29 1.79
CA GLU A 401 -4.47 27.49 2.45
C GLU A 401 -5.64 27.15 3.37
N ASN A 402 -5.56 27.51 4.66
CA ASN A 402 -6.66 27.30 5.59
C ASN A 402 -7.76 28.34 5.33
N ILE A 403 -9.00 27.87 5.23
CA ILE A 403 -10.17 28.70 4.96
C ILE A 403 -11.37 28.14 5.72
N THR A 404 -12.29 29.00 6.15
CA THR A 404 -13.55 28.54 6.74
C THR A 404 -14.57 28.19 5.65
N VAL A 405 -15.56 27.35 5.98
CA VAL A 405 -16.65 27.02 5.04
C VAL A 405 -17.49 28.27 4.74
N ASP A 406 -17.63 29.20 5.70
CA ASP A 406 -18.38 30.44 5.49
C ASP A 406 -17.66 31.38 4.51
N GLU A 407 -16.35 31.43 4.54
CA GLU A 407 -15.55 32.17 3.56
C GLU A 407 -15.63 31.52 2.17
N LEU A 408 -15.59 30.18 2.11
CA LEU A 408 -15.78 29.43 0.85
C LEU A 408 -17.15 29.74 0.21
N LEU A 409 -18.21 29.70 1.00
CA LEU A 409 -19.56 29.99 0.52
C LEU A 409 -19.69 31.40 -0.09
N LYS A 410 -18.93 32.38 0.43
CA LYS A 410 -18.86 33.75 -0.12
C LYS A 410 -17.96 33.84 -1.36
N LYS A 411 -16.90 33.01 -1.43
CA LYS A 411 -15.88 33.04 -2.47
C LYS A 411 -16.27 32.29 -3.74
N LEU A 412 -17.13 31.26 -3.60
CA LEU A 412 -17.55 30.41 -4.71
C LEU A 412 -18.90 30.87 -5.27
N ASP A 413 -18.96 30.98 -6.60
CA ASP A 413 -20.19 31.27 -7.31
C ASP A 413 -21.09 30.02 -7.41
N ASN A 414 -22.39 30.24 -7.58
CA ASN A 414 -23.31 29.15 -7.91
C ASN A 414 -23.06 28.68 -9.34
N ILE A 415 -22.99 27.36 -9.50
CA ILE A 415 -22.72 26.72 -10.78
C ILE A 415 -23.71 25.56 -10.98
N TYR A 416 -24.11 25.34 -12.22
CA TYR A 416 -24.85 24.13 -12.57
C TYR A 416 -23.86 22.97 -12.78
N ILE A 417 -24.01 21.91 -12.00
CA ILE A 417 -23.17 20.72 -12.07
C ILE A 417 -24.03 19.55 -12.53
N GLU A 418 -23.77 19.10 -13.74
CA GLU A 418 -24.34 17.87 -14.27
C GLU A 418 -23.30 16.77 -14.28
N ILE A 419 -23.61 15.65 -13.64
CA ILE A 419 -22.76 14.47 -13.66
C ILE A 419 -23.34 13.49 -14.67
N ASP A 420 -22.56 13.16 -15.68
CA ASP A 420 -22.93 12.11 -16.63
C ASP A 420 -22.94 10.75 -15.92
N LYS A 421 -24.13 10.29 -15.58
CA LYS A 421 -24.39 9.04 -14.85
C LYS A 421 -24.67 7.86 -15.79
N ASN A 422 -24.62 8.09 -17.11
CA ASN A 422 -24.92 7.07 -18.09
C ASN A 422 -23.84 5.98 -18.04
N SER A 423 -23.97 5.09 -17.04
CA SER A 423 -23.41 3.76 -17.10
C SER A 423 -24.25 2.97 -18.11
N GLU A 424 -24.08 3.25 -19.40
CA GLU A 424 -24.61 2.33 -20.41
C GLU A 424 -24.01 0.96 -20.11
N GLU A 425 -24.87 0.00 -19.77
CA GLU A 425 -24.45 -1.39 -19.80
C GLU A 425 -23.85 -1.63 -21.19
N VAL A 426 -22.68 -2.25 -21.21
CA VAL A 426 -21.98 -2.47 -22.47
C VAL A 426 -22.88 -3.30 -23.37
N ASN A 427 -23.21 -2.79 -24.57
CA ASN A 427 -24.08 -3.44 -25.57
C ASN A 427 -23.65 -4.88 -25.95
N LYS A 428 -22.55 -5.40 -25.36
CA LYS A 428 -21.95 -6.72 -25.62
C LYS A 428 -21.70 -7.52 -24.34
N LYS A 429 -22.52 -7.30 -23.29
CA LYS A 429 -22.35 -7.97 -21.98
C LYS A 429 -22.15 -9.47 -22.14
N ASN A 430 -23.03 -10.16 -22.86
CA ASN A 430 -22.97 -11.61 -23.01
C ASN A 430 -21.75 -12.10 -23.81
N GLU A 431 -21.32 -11.36 -24.84
CA GLU A 431 -20.12 -11.68 -25.60
C GLU A 431 -18.86 -11.56 -24.71
N ILE A 432 -18.77 -10.50 -23.91
CA ILE A 432 -17.68 -10.27 -22.97
C ILE A 432 -17.63 -11.35 -21.91
N LEU A 433 -18.77 -11.65 -21.27
CA LEU A 433 -18.84 -12.68 -20.23
C LEU A 433 -18.51 -14.08 -20.77
N SER A 434 -19.00 -14.42 -21.98
CA SER A 434 -18.66 -15.69 -22.64
C SER A 434 -17.18 -15.81 -22.95
N SER A 435 -16.55 -14.72 -23.43
CA SER A 435 -15.11 -14.69 -23.68
C SER A 435 -14.28 -14.88 -22.40
N ILE A 436 -14.65 -14.18 -21.32
CA ILE A 436 -14.00 -14.32 -20.01
C ILE A 436 -14.17 -15.74 -19.47
N LYS A 437 -15.38 -16.31 -19.58
CA LYS A 437 -15.68 -17.69 -19.17
C LYS A 437 -14.73 -18.69 -19.83
N THR A 438 -14.67 -18.68 -21.17
CA THR A 438 -13.79 -19.58 -21.94
C THR A 438 -12.32 -19.43 -21.53
N GLY A 439 -11.87 -18.20 -21.33
CA GLY A 439 -10.50 -17.95 -20.88
C GLY A 439 -10.22 -18.44 -19.46
N LEU A 440 -11.17 -18.27 -18.52
CA LEU A 440 -11.05 -18.77 -17.15
C LEU A 440 -11.05 -20.30 -17.11
N GLU A 441 -11.88 -20.97 -17.90
CA GLU A 441 -11.90 -22.44 -18.02
C GLU A 441 -10.54 -22.97 -18.52
N LYS A 442 -9.93 -22.28 -19.47
CA LYS A 442 -8.57 -22.62 -19.95
C LYS A 442 -7.51 -22.42 -18.86
N ILE A 443 -7.50 -21.26 -18.19
CA ILE A 443 -6.55 -20.96 -17.11
C ILE A 443 -6.71 -21.99 -15.97
N ASP A 444 -7.93 -22.35 -15.62
CA ASP A 444 -8.22 -23.35 -14.57
C ASP A 444 -7.65 -24.73 -14.93
N ALA A 445 -7.86 -25.16 -16.16
CA ALA A 445 -7.30 -26.42 -16.66
C ALA A 445 -5.76 -26.43 -16.59
N GLU A 446 -5.12 -25.35 -17.03
CA GLU A 446 -3.67 -25.20 -16.99
C GLU A 446 -3.13 -25.17 -15.53
N ILE A 447 -3.82 -24.48 -14.60
CA ILE A 447 -3.46 -24.47 -13.18
C ILE A 447 -3.60 -25.88 -12.57
N MET A 448 -4.66 -26.59 -12.89
CA MET A 448 -4.90 -27.95 -12.39
C MET A 448 -3.92 -28.97 -12.96
N GLU A 449 -3.38 -28.75 -14.16
CA GLU A 449 -2.30 -29.57 -14.74
C GLU A 449 -1.01 -29.53 -13.92
N LEU A 450 -0.73 -28.44 -13.20
CA LEU A 450 0.43 -28.31 -12.31
C LEU A 450 0.34 -29.19 -11.06
N LYS A 451 -0.87 -29.43 -10.57
CA LYS A 451 -1.11 -30.08 -9.27
C LYS A 451 -0.42 -31.43 -9.09
N PRO A 452 -0.48 -32.38 -10.05
CA PRO A 452 0.22 -33.67 -9.92
C PRO A 452 1.74 -33.52 -9.78
N TYR A 453 2.36 -32.59 -10.51
CA TYR A 453 3.81 -32.36 -10.44
C TYR A 453 4.22 -31.76 -9.10
N VAL A 454 3.45 -30.81 -8.57
CA VAL A 454 3.68 -30.22 -7.25
C VAL A 454 3.51 -31.26 -6.14
N LEU A 455 2.48 -32.11 -6.20
CA LEU A 455 2.28 -33.21 -5.24
C LEU A 455 3.42 -34.23 -5.28
N ASN A 456 3.93 -34.54 -6.48
CA ASN A 456 5.08 -35.42 -6.63
C ASN A 456 6.35 -34.78 -6.04
N ALA A 457 6.57 -33.48 -6.25
CA ALA A 457 7.70 -32.77 -5.67
C ALA A 457 7.65 -32.74 -4.13
N ILE A 458 6.48 -32.51 -3.53
CA ILE A 458 6.28 -32.63 -2.07
C ILE A 458 6.70 -34.01 -1.57
N LYS A 459 6.19 -35.08 -2.23
CA LYS A 459 6.54 -36.45 -1.85
C LYS A 459 8.03 -36.74 -1.97
N LEU A 460 8.67 -36.28 -3.05
CA LEU A 460 10.11 -36.42 -3.24
C LEU A 460 10.92 -35.69 -2.16
N CYS A 461 10.50 -34.50 -1.74
CA CYS A 461 11.14 -33.79 -0.63
C CYS A 461 11.04 -34.55 0.68
N ASP A 462 9.89 -35.16 0.99
CA ASP A 462 9.72 -36.01 2.19
C ASP A 462 10.61 -37.28 2.14
N GLU A 463 10.69 -37.92 0.98
CA GLU A 463 11.58 -39.07 0.77
C GLU A 463 13.05 -38.68 0.94
N ILE A 464 13.48 -37.57 0.32
CA ILE A 464 14.85 -37.04 0.44
C ILE A 464 15.19 -36.76 1.91
N ASN A 465 14.32 -36.02 2.62
CA ASN A 465 14.52 -35.69 4.02
C ASN A 465 14.62 -36.96 4.91
N SER A 466 13.82 -37.98 4.61
CA SER A 466 13.84 -39.27 5.31
C SER A 466 15.14 -40.05 5.08
N GLU A 467 15.64 -40.07 3.84
CA GLU A 467 16.89 -40.78 3.49
C GLU A 467 18.13 -40.03 3.98
N LEU A 468 18.14 -38.68 3.97
CA LEU A 468 19.19 -37.86 4.57
C LEU A 468 19.33 -38.12 6.07
N LYS A 469 18.22 -38.21 6.81
CA LYS A 469 18.23 -38.59 8.25
C LYS A 469 18.79 -39.98 8.50
N ARG A 470 18.75 -40.87 7.50
CA ARG A 470 19.34 -42.21 7.53
C ARG A 470 20.77 -42.26 6.99
N HIS A 471 21.38 -41.10 6.68
CA HIS A 471 22.72 -40.96 6.07
C HIS A 471 22.85 -41.72 4.73
N ARG A 472 21.79 -41.80 3.92
CA ARG A 472 21.78 -42.47 2.61
C ARG A 472 21.97 -41.47 1.48
N LYS A 473 22.49 -41.97 0.34
CA LYS A 473 22.61 -41.14 -0.89
C LYS A 473 21.26 -40.81 -1.50
N VAL A 474 21.09 -39.56 -1.91
CA VAL A 474 19.82 -39.04 -2.44
C VAL A 474 19.91 -38.56 -3.90
N ASP A 475 21.06 -38.74 -4.57
CA ASP A 475 21.32 -38.21 -5.93
C ASP A 475 20.17 -38.49 -6.92
N LYS A 476 19.68 -39.73 -6.97
CA LYS A 476 18.56 -40.12 -7.85
C LYS A 476 17.22 -39.46 -7.50
N LEU A 477 17.01 -39.13 -6.23
CA LEU A 477 15.80 -38.43 -5.81
C LEU A 477 15.88 -36.95 -6.16
N LEU A 478 17.06 -36.37 -6.07
CA LEU A 478 17.33 -34.97 -6.50
C LEU A 478 17.17 -34.82 -8.01
N GLU A 479 17.63 -35.78 -8.83
CA GLU A 479 17.37 -35.80 -10.27
C GLU A 479 15.88 -35.79 -10.59
N LYS A 480 15.08 -36.65 -9.93
CA LYS A 480 13.62 -36.68 -10.10
C LYS A 480 12.95 -35.40 -9.65
N LEU A 481 13.43 -34.77 -8.59
CA LEU A 481 12.92 -33.48 -8.13
C LEU A 481 13.20 -32.40 -9.18
N SER A 482 14.41 -32.36 -9.72
CA SER A 482 14.78 -31.44 -10.81
C SER A 482 13.92 -31.63 -12.07
N GLU A 483 13.58 -32.88 -12.43
CA GLU A 483 12.64 -33.14 -13.54
C GLU A 483 11.23 -32.55 -13.25
N SER A 484 10.77 -32.64 -11.99
CA SER A 484 9.49 -32.04 -11.58
C SER A 484 9.57 -30.52 -11.66
N ASP A 485 10.69 -29.91 -11.25
CA ASP A 485 10.93 -28.45 -11.35
C ASP A 485 10.85 -27.96 -12.78
N ILE A 486 11.53 -28.66 -13.71
CA ILE A 486 11.52 -28.32 -15.14
C ILE A 486 10.09 -28.35 -15.69
N LYS A 487 9.29 -29.35 -15.32
CA LYS A 487 7.89 -29.46 -15.75
C LYS A 487 7.03 -28.33 -15.18
N ILE A 488 7.17 -28.04 -13.87
CA ILE A 488 6.49 -26.93 -13.21
C ILE A 488 6.85 -25.59 -13.87
N LEU A 489 8.13 -25.35 -14.15
CA LEU A 489 8.62 -24.14 -14.82
C LEU A 489 8.08 -23.99 -16.24
N ASN A 490 7.99 -25.08 -17.00
CA ASN A 490 7.51 -25.05 -18.37
C ASN A 490 6.00 -24.76 -18.49
N ILE A 491 5.21 -25.25 -17.53
CA ILE A 491 3.76 -24.97 -17.45
C ILE A 491 3.52 -23.58 -16.84
N SER A 492 4.41 -23.12 -15.97
CA SER A 492 4.24 -21.91 -15.14
C SER A 492 4.36 -20.56 -15.88
N LYS A 493 4.18 -20.52 -17.22
CA LYS A 493 3.86 -19.26 -17.92
C LYS A 493 2.61 -18.55 -17.37
N ILE A 494 1.88 -19.22 -16.46
CA ILE A 494 0.70 -18.76 -15.70
C ILE A 494 1.12 -18.02 -14.40
N ASN A 495 2.40 -17.75 -14.20
CA ASN A 495 2.96 -17.16 -12.98
C ASN A 495 2.24 -15.89 -12.49
N GLU A 496 1.58 -15.13 -13.35
CA GLU A 496 0.87 -13.92 -12.93
C GLU A 496 -0.31 -14.22 -11.98
N PHE A 497 -1.06 -15.32 -12.19
CA PHE A 497 -2.20 -15.68 -11.33
C PHE A 497 -1.77 -16.36 -10.03
N LEU A 498 -0.82 -17.30 -10.11
CA LEU A 498 -0.31 -18.01 -8.94
C LEU A 498 0.54 -17.10 -8.04
N GLY A 499 1.32 -16.18 -8.64
CA GLY A 499 2.27 -15.34 -7.94
C GLY A 499 1.66 -14.47 -6.85
N VAL A 500 0.43 -13.99 -7.02
CA VAL A 500 -0.24 -13.14 -6.01
C VAL A 500 -0.54 -13.93 -4.74
N THR A 501 -1.05 -15.16 -4.87
CA THR A 501 -1.39 -16.01 -3.71
C THR A 501 -0.18 -16.71 -3.10
N MET A 502 0.96 -16.73 -3.80
CA MET A 502 2.23 -17.29 -3.33
C MET A 502 3.13 -16.27 -2.59
N GLN A 503 2.78 -15.00 -2.59
CA GLN A 503 3.61 -13.92 -1.99
C GLN A 503 4.05 -14.23 -0.54
N ARG A 504 3.15 -14.81 0.27
CA ARG A 504 3.46 -15.20 1.65
C ARG A 504 4.61 -16.19 1.74
N VAL A 505 4.66 -17.12 0.80
CA VAL A 505 5.61 -18.22 0.83
C VAL A 505 6.91 -17.83 0.21
N ILE A 506 6.86 -17.13 -0.92
CA ILE A 506 8.06 -16.53 -1.49
C ILE A 506 8.75 -15.69 -0.41
N LYS A 507 7.99 -14.89 0.35
CA LYS A 507 8.51 -14.12 1.46
C LYS A 507 9.11 -15.01 2.56
N SER A 508 8.39 -16.04 3.04
CA SER A 508 8.89 -16.92 4.11
C SER A 508 10.14 -17.69 3.71
N ILE A 509 10.30 -18.01 2.43
CA ILE A 509 11.47 -18.72 1.90
C ILE A 509 12.64 -17.74 1.76
N THR A 510 12.42 -16.57 1.18
CA THR A 510 13.47 -15.57 1.01
C THR A 510 13.95 -14.96 2.34
N GLU A 511 13.12 -14.97 3.38
CA GLU A 511 13.47 -14.49 4.72
C GLU A 511 14.14 -15.56 5.60
N GLY A 512 14.01 -16.84 5.25
CA GLY A 512 14.58 -17.96 6.00
C GLY A 512 15.85 -18.57 5.41
N PHE A 513 16.27 -18.11 4.23
CA PHE A 513 17.40 -18.71 3.51
C PHE A 513 18.48 -17.68 3.18
N GLU A 514 19.43 -17.47 4.09
CA GLU A 514 20.80 -17.22 3.70
C GLU A 514 21.39 -18.60 3.35
N PHE A 515 21.49 -18.88 2.05
CA PHE A 515 22.14 -20.09 1.56
C PHE A 515 23.65 -19.99 1.82
N GLU A 516 24.15 -20.63 2.85
CA GLU A 516 25.49 -21.20 2.80
C GLU A 516 25.37 -22.51 2.00
N GLU A 517 26.15 -22.66 0.94
CA GLU A 517 26.12 -23.80 -0.02
C GLU A 517 26.28 -25.20 0.61
N SER A 518 26.46 -25.33 1.92
CA SER A 518 26.77 -26.57 2.62
C SER A 518 25.60 -27.19 3.42
N ASP A 519 24.39 -26.59 3.44
CA ASP A 519 23.30 -27.07 4.30
C ASP A 519 22.12 -27.64 3.47
N TYR A 520 22.35 -28.85 2.90
CA TYR A 520 21.36 -29.59 2.12
C TYR A 520 20.02 -29.76 2.86
N ASP A 521 20.05 -29.96 4.19
CA ASP A 521 18.86 -30.17 5.00
C ASP A 521 17.96 -28.94 5.00
N LYS A 522 18.52 -27.74 5.10
CA LYS A 522 17.75 -26.48 5.05
C LYS A 522 17.18 -26.22 3.66
N SER A 523 17.92 -26.54 2.60
CA SER A 523 17.49 -26.37 1.21
C SER A 523 16.26 -27.23 0.91
N ILE A 524 16.25 -28.49 1.29
CA ILE A 524 15.12 -29.41 1.09
C ILE A 524 13.89 -28.99 1.89
N VAL A 525 14.06 -28.58 3.15
CA VAL A 525 12.95 -28.05 3.96
C VAL A 525 12.33 -26.81 3.32
N GLY A 526 13.15 -25.95 2.70
CA GLY A 526 12.66 -24.80 1.96
C GLY A 526 11.89 -25.17 0.71
N SER A 527 12.41 -26.09 -0.09
CA SER A 527 11.74 -26.60 -1.26
C SER A 527 10.40 -27.26 -0.91
N PHE A 528 10.35 -28.03 0.16
CA PHE A 528 9.12 -28.62 0.67
C PHE A 528 8.05 -27.55 0.98
N LYS A 529 8.41 -26.52 1.76
CA LYS A 529 7.51 -25.41 2.08
C LYS A 529 7.04 -24.66 0.84
N LEU A 530 7.92 -24.49 -0.16
CA LEU A 530 7.56 -23.87 -1.43
C LEU A 530 6.49 -24.68 -2.17
N TYR A 531 6.67 -26.01 -2.29
CA TYR A 531 5.69 -26.85 -2.99
C TYR A 531 4.36 -26.97 -2.23
N GLU A 532 4.38 -27.02 -0.89
CA GLU A 532 3.14 -26.97 -0.11
C GLU A 532 2.35 -25.70 -0.39
N ALA A 533 3.03 -24.60 -0.44
CA ALA A 533 2.38 -23.33 -0.76
C ALA A 533 1.94 -23.21 -2.21
N MET A 534 2.69 -23.79 -3.15
CA MET A 534 2.24 -23.90 -4.53
C MET A 534 0.95 -24.72 -4.61
N LYS A 535 0.87 -25.83 -3.89
CA LYS A 535 -0.35 -26.65 -3.79
C LYS A 535 -1.52 -25.84 -3.23
N ASP A 536 -1.31 -25.13 -2.12
CA ASP A 536 -2.36 -24.31 -1.52
C ASP A 536 -2.78 -23.15 -2.43
N SER A 537 -1.84 -22.58 -3.19
CA SER A 537 -2.11 -21.54 -4.19
C SER A 537 -2.92 -22.10 -5.37
N ILE A 538 -2.58 -23.29 -5.87
CA ILE A 538 -3.33 -23.99 -6.93
C ILE A 538 -4.78 -24.22 -6.48
N ASP A 539 -4.98 -24.81 -5.32
CA ASP A 539 -6.31 -25.13 -4.78
C ASP A 539 -7.13 -23.84 -4.57
N TYR A 540 -6.49 -22.78 -4.08
CA TYR A 540 -7.16 -21.50 -3.86
C TYR A 540 -7.53 -20.79 -5.17
N ASN A 541 -6.64 -20.77 -6.16
CA ASN A 541 -6.94 -20.17 -7.47
C ASN A 541 -8.05 -20.95 -8.20
N HIS A 542 -8.04 -22.28 -8.15
CA HIS A 542 -9.13 -23.10 -8.66
C HIS A 542 -10.47 -22.74 -8.00
N TYR A 543 -10.51 -22.59 -6.68
CA TYR A 543 -11.70 -22.12 -5.95
C TYR A 543 -12.17 -20.74 -6.41
N ILE A 544 -11.24 -19.78 -6.57
CA ILE A 544 -11.53 -18.41 -7.01
C ILE A 544 -12.09 -18.37 -8.43
N ILE A 545 -11.48 -19.11 -9.35
CA ILE A 545 -11.94 -19.23 -10.75
C ILE A 545 -13.32 -19.88 -10.81
N SER A 546 -13.53 -20.97 -10.09
CA SER A 546 -14.83 -21.62 -9.98
C SER A 546 -15.92 -20.67 -9.48
N ARG A 547 -15.59 -19.81 -8.51
CA ARG A 547 -16.50 -18.78 -8.01
C ARG A 547 -16.87 -17.75 -9.07
N ALA A 548 -15.88 -17.27 -9.85
CA ALA A 548 -16.12 -16.35 -10.95
C ALA A 548 -17.00 -16.99 -12.03
N LEU A 549 -16.72 -18.24 -12.40
CA LEU A 549 -17.50 -18.99 -13.37
C LEU A 549 -18.98 -19.18 -12.94
N ILE A 550 -19.22 -19.46 -11.65
CA ILE A 550 -20.58 -19.53 -11.10
C ILE A 550 -21.31 -18.19 -11.24
N LYS A 551 -20.65 -17.07 -11.01
CA LYS A 551 -21.24 -15.75 -11.17
C LYS A 551 -21.56 -15.45 -12.63
N ILE A 552 -20.63 -15.71 -13.55
CA ILE A 552 -20.82 -15.51 -14.99
C ILE A 552 -21.97 -16.39 -15.51
N ASN A 553 -22.02 -17.67 -15.11
CA ASN A 553 -23.08 -18.59 -15.56
C ASN A 553 -24.50 -18.22 -15.07
N LYS A 554 -24.61 -17.40 -14.02
CA LYS A 554 -25.91 -16.88 -13.56
C LYS A 554 -26.38 -15.67 -14.37
N GLU A 555 -25.46 -15.00 -15.03
CA GLU A 555 -25.75 -13.80 -15.82
C GLU A 555 -25.92 -14.08 -17.32
N LEU A 556 -25.31 -15.18 -17.81
CA LEU A 556 -25.50 -15.72 -19.17
C LEU A 556 -26.78 -16.55 -19.25
#